data_087a5c44dd9de54ff332cc32c1b08fa1
#
_entry.id   087a5c44dd9de54ff332cc32c1b08fa1
#
_cell.length_a   1.000
_cell.length_b   1.000
_cell.length_c   1.000
_cell.angle_alpha   90.00
_cell.angle_beta   90.00
_cell.angle_gamma   90.00
#
_symmetry.space_group_name_H-M   'P 1'
#
loop_
_entity.id
_entity.type
_entity.pdbx_description
1 polymer ?
#
loop_
_entity_poly.entity_id
_entity_poly.type
_entity_poly.pdbx_seq_one_letter_code
_entity_poly.pdbx_strand_id
1 'polypeptide(L)'
;MKRQMMTAVAVCALAFAAGCASTPETEARAAGAEQTASTTPAPAATGIRADYPITAEGATAFVADAETQWAATSEYVARIQWARATNITFDTMWLESKANAEATELQVRMANQAARFNGVQVDPVVRRKLDLLRLGLVLPAPNRPGAADELAQLTTRLDSTYSTGKFDFKGRQITLDEASLILADSRAPEETKALYEGWRTISPVMRDDYARMVEIANEGSRELGFADTGALWRSGYDMPADDFAAETDRLWAQVKPFYENLHCYVRARLNAKYGDASSPITDPSAPTFWAICGPSSGAISTMWWPRRRAAPPATT
;
A
#
# COMPACT_ATOMS: atom_id res chain seq x y z
N MET A 1 28.92 -6.83 12.90
CA MET A 1 27.60 -7.46 12.92
C MET A 1 26.67 -6.59 12.07
N LYS A 2 26.47 -6.97 10.80
CA LYS A 2 25.70 -6.21 9.80
C LYS A 2 24.21 -6.57 9.98
N ARG A 3 23.39 -5.61 10.41
CA ARG A 3 21.94 -5.71 10.33
C ARG A 3 21.52 -5.33 8.91
N GLN A 4 21.12 -6.30 8.12
CA GLN A 4 20.37 -6.07 6.89
C GLN A 4 18.92 -5.74 7.27
N MET A 5 18.51 -4.50 7.03
CA MET A 5 17.11 -4.13 7.01
C MET A 5 16.55 -4.49 5.63
N MET A 6 15.77 -5.54 5.56
CA MET A 6 14.94 -5.84 4.40
C MET A 6 13.74 -4.91 4.39
N THR A 7 13.61 -4.15 3.32
CA THR A 7 12.40 -3.40 2.99
C THR A 7 11.33 -4.39 2.53
N ALA A 8 10.36 -4.67 3.39
CA ALA A 8 9.17 -5.41 3.00
C ALA A 8 8.25 -4.49 2.18
N VAL A 9 8.02 -4.85 0.93
CA VAL A 9 6.90 -4.32 0.15
C VAL A 9 5.62 -4.77 0.84
N ALA A 10 4.93 -3.83 1.48
CA ALA A 10 3.67 -4.09 2.14
C ALA A 10 2.58 -4.31 1.08
N VAL A 11 2.28 -5.56 0.80
CA VAL A 11 0.97 -5.94 0.27
C VAL A 11 -0.03 -5.70 1.41
N CYS A 12 -0.89 -4.69 1.27
CA CYS A 12 -1.97 -4.43 2.23
C CYS A 12 -2.93 -5.62 2.29
N ALA A 13 -2.69 -6.54 3.21
CA ALA A 13 -3.71 -7.47 3.67
C ALA A 13 -4.58 -6.71 4.68
N LEU A 14 -5.85 -6.51 4.34
CA LEU A 14 -6.88 -5.99 5.26
C LEU A 14 -7.05 -6.98 6.43
N ALA A 15 -6.39 -6.68 7.56
CA ALA A 15 -6.66 -7.33 8.82
C ALA A 15 -7.80 -6.59 9.52
N PHE A 16 -8.93 -7.26 9.69
CA PHE A 16 -10.02 -6.80 10.58
C PHE A 16 -9.54 -6.89 12.03
N ALA A 17 -9.46 -5.74 12.69
CA ALA A 17 -9.22 -5.65 14.11
C ALA A 17 -10.52 -5.92 14.89
N ALA A 18 -10.55 -7.00 15.65
CA ALA A 18 -11.49 -7.19 16.73
C ALA A 18 -10.88 -6.67 18.04
N GLY A 19 -11.71 -5.98 18.82
CA GLY A 19 -11.34 -5.12 19.91
C GLY A 19 -10.67 -5.76 21.13
N CYS A 20 -9.92 -4.92 21.81
CA CYS A 20 -9.34 -5.13 23.12
C CYS A 20 -10.40 -5.22 24.22
N ALA A 21 -10.33 -6.28 25.02
CA ALA A 21 -10.78 -6.27 26.40
C ALA A 21 -9.69 -6.92 27.27
N SER A 22 -9.16 -6.13 28.18
CA SER A 22 -8.19 -6.54 29.19
C SER A 22 -8.88 -7.21 30.38
N THR A 23 -8.37 -8.34 30.88
CA THR A 23 -8.46 -8.77 32.29
C THR A 23 -7.44 -9.88 32.60
N PRO A 24 -7.16 -10.22 33.88
CA PRO A 24 -5.77 -10.39 34.34
C PRO A 24 -5.30 -11.84 34.46
N GLU A 25 -3.98 -11.95 34.72
CA GLU A 25 -3.22 -13.16 34.97
C GLU A 25 -3.88 -14.12 35.98
N THR A 26 -3.94 -15.39 35.57
CA THR A 26 -3.95 -16.50 36.52
C THR A 26 -3.10 -17.64 35.94
N GLU A 27 -2.03 -17.99 36.64
CA GLU A 27 -1.20 -19.16 36.36
C GLU A 27 -2.04 -20.44 36.39
N ALA A 28 -1.96 -21.23 35.31
CA ALA A 28 -2.39 -22.62 35.35
C ALA A 28 -1.52 -23.50 34.43
N ARG A 29 -0.58 -24.19 35.05
CA ARG A 29 -0.10 -25.55 34.92
C ARG A 29 -0.42 -26.26 33.59
N ALA A 30 0.65 -26.65 32.90
CA ALA A 30 0.68 -27.53 31.75
C ALA A 30 -0.10 -28.84 32.01
N ALA A 31 -1.09 -29.12 31.17
CA ALA A 31 -1.63 -30.43 30.91
C ALA A 31 -1.62 -30.63 29.39
N GLY A 32 -0.87 -31.66 28.94
CA GLY A 32 -0.81 -32.02 27.53
C GLY A 32 -2.20 -32.38 26.99
N ALA A 33 -2.68 -31.59 26.04
CA ALA A 33 -3.80 -31.96 25.19
C ALA A 33 -3.22 -32.48 23.87
N GLU A 34 -3.24 -33.78 23.66
CA GLU A 34 -3.13 -34.39 22.34
C GLU A 34 -4.20 -33.76 21.43
N GLN A 35 -3.77 -32.86 20.53
CA GLN A 35 -4.60 -32.43 19.44
C GLN A 35 -4.75 -33.60 18.46
N THR A 36 -5.81 -34.34 18.60
CA THR A 36 -6.28 -35.23 17.53
C THR A 36 -6.64 -34.35 16.35
N ALA A 37 -5.75 -34.33 15.34
CA ALA A 37 -6.04 -33.71 14.04
C ALA A 37 -7.29 -34.41 13.48
N SER A 38 -8.42 -33.72 13.53
CA SER A 38 -9.62 -34.10 12.81
C SER A 38 -9.33 -34.01 11.32
N THR A 39 -8.98 -35.11 10.71
CA THR A 39 -8.89 -35.28 9.26
C THR A 39 -10.31 -35.41 8.67
N THR A 40 -11.09 -34.32 8.72
CA THR A 40 -12.20 -34.21 7.80
C THR A 40 -11.58 -33.81 6.45
N PRO A 41 -11.75 -34.61 5.38
CA PRO A 41 -11.28 -34.23 4.07
C PRO A 41 -11.99 -32.91 3.73
N ALA A 42 -11.22 -31.86 3.48
CA ALA A 42 -11.77 -30.63 2.93
C ALA A 42 -12.57 -31.01 1.69
N PRO A 43 -13.82 -30.53 1.54
CA PRO A 43 -14.58 -30.75 0.32
C PRO A 43 -13.69 -30.28 -0.84
N ALA A 44 -13.55 -31.13 -1.86
CA ALA A 44 -12.80 -30.80 -3.07
C ALA A 44 -13.32 -29.44 -3.53
N ALA A 45 -12.47 -28.40 -3.47
CA ALA A 45 -12.82 -27.05 -3.86
C ALA A 45 -13.26 -27.09 -5.32
N THR A 46 -14.57 -27.12 -5.57
CA THR A 46 -15.11 -26.91 -6.88
C THR A 46 -14.70 -25.49 -7.27
N GLY A 47 -13.76 -25.38 -8.19
CA GLY A 47 -13.24 -24.08 -8.65
C GLY A 47 -14.40 -23.17 -9.08
N ILE A 48 -14.16 -21.84 -9.07
CA ILE A 48 -15.14 -20.89 -9.61
C ILE A 48 -15.53 -21.33 -11.02
N ARG A 49 -16.83 -21.58 -11.23
CA ARG A 49 -17.37 -21.96 -12.52
C ARG A 49 -17.30 -20.78 -13.49
N ALA A 50 -17.19 -21.05 -14.78
CA ALA A 50 -17.20 -19.99 -15.78
C ALA A 50 -18.63 -19.52 -16.15
N ASP A 51 -19.66 -20.25 -15.79
CA ASP A 51 -20.99 -20.22 -16.38
C ASP A 51 -22.13 -19.95 -15.37
N TYR A 52 -21.93 -19.09 -14.38
CA TYR A 52 -23.04 -18.67 -13.53
C TYR A 52 -24.09 -17.89 -14.34
N PRO A 53 -25.39 -18.24 -14.22
CA PRO A 53 -26.48 -17.45 -14.82
C PRO A 53 -26.42 -15.99 -14.33
N ILE A 54 -26.69 -15.03 -15.21
CA ILE A 54 -26.71 -13.60 -14.84
C ILE A 54 -28.08 -13.26 -14.22
N THR A 55 -28.34 -13.85 -13.05
CA THR A 55 -29.52 -13.70 -12.21
C THR A 55 -29.13 -13.49 -10.76
N ALA A 56 -30.09 -13.18 -9.90
CA ALA A 56 -29.87 -13.02 -8.45
C ALA A 56 -29.40 -14.34 -7.79
N GLU A 57 -29.96 -15.46 -8.21
CA GLU A 57 -29.56 -16.80 -7.75
C GLU A 57 -28.15 -17.15 -8.20
N GLY A 58 -27.81 -16.85 -9.46
CA GLY A 58 -26.48 -17.07 -10.00
C GLY A 58 -25.42 -16.20 -9.31
N ALA A 59 -25.74 -14.95 -8.99
CA ALA A 59 -24.88 -14.07 -8.21
C ALA A 59 -24.63 -14.60 -6.79
N THR A 60 -25.68 -15.08 -6.13
CA THR A 60 -25.59 -15.68 -4.78
C THR A 60 -24.73 -16.94 -4.78
N ALA A 61 -24.93 -17.83 -5.75
CA ALA A 61 -24.12 -19.04 -5.90
C ALA A 61 -22.65 -18.72 -6.19
N PHE A 62 -22.38 -17.75 -7.05
CA PHE A 62 -21.03 -17.30 -7.33
C PHE A 62 -20.32 -16.75 -6.07
N VAL A 63 -21.00 -15.89 -5.31
CA VAL A 63 -20.44 -15.33 -4.07
C VAL A 63 -20.11 -16.43 -3.07
N ALA A 64 -20.96 -17.44 -2.89
CA ALA A 64 -20.70 -18.56 -1.99
C ALA A 64 -19.47 -19.39 -2.43
N ASP A 65 -19.36 -19.70 -3.72
CA ASP A 65 -18.22 -20.43 -4.28
C ASP A 65 -16.93 -19.58 -4.15
N ALA A 66 -17.01 -18.28 -4.40
CA ALA A 66 -15.88 -17.35 -4.27
C ALA A 66 -15.37 -17.25 -2.82
N GLU A 67 -16.25 -17.13 -1.84
CA GLU A 67 -15.89 -17.12 -0.41
C GLU A 67 -15.18 -18.40 0.00
N THR A 68 -15.71 -19.55 -0.43
CA THR A 68 -15.13 -20.86 -0.12
C THR A 68 -13.71 -20.99 -0.70
N GLN A 69 -13.57 -20.63 -1.97
CA GLN A 69 -12.27 -20.74 -2.65
C GLN A 69 -11.25 -19.71 -2.12
N TRP A 70 -11.71 -18.48 -1.82
CA TRP A 70 -10.84 -17.47 -1.25
C TRP A 70 -10.34 -17.85 0.14
N ALA A 71 -11.18 -18.43 0.99
CA ALA A 71 -10.80 -18.92 2.32
C ALA A 71 -9.71 -19.99 2.22
N ALA A 72 -9.88 -20.98 1.34
CA ALA A 72 -8.90 -22.04 1.12
C ALA A 72 -7.58 -21.50 0.56
N THR A 73 -7.63 -20.58 -0.42
CA THR A 73 -6.45 -19.95 -1.00
C THR A 73 -5.71 -19.07 0.00
N SER A 74 -6.43 -18.31 0.82
CA SER A 74 -5.84 -17.45 1.85
C SER A 74 -5.10 -18.25 2.91
N GLU A 75 -5.65 -19.38 3.36
CA GLU A 75 -4.97 -20.28 4.28
C GLU A 75 -3.69 -20.86 3.67
N TYR A 76 -3.76 -21.33 2.44
CA TYR A 76 -2.62 -21.86 1.70
C TYR A 76 -1.49 -20.82 1.55
N VAL A 77 -1.82 -19.61 1.09
CA VAL A 77 -0.85 -18.52 0.95
C VAL A 77 -0.25 -18.13 2.29
N ALA A 78 -1.07 -18.00 3.35
CA ALA A 78 -0.60 -17.63 4.68
C ALA A 78 0.40 -18.66 5.25
N ARG A 79 0.15 -19.96 5.04
CA ARG A 79 1.07 -21.01 5.46
C ARG A 79 2.41 -20.97 4.74
N ILE A 80 2.39 -20.70 3.43
CA ILE A 80 3.62 -20.55 2.63
C ILE A 80 4.40 -19.30 3.04
N GLN A 81 3.72 -18.16 3.24
CA GLN A 81 4.35 -16.92 3.70
C GLN A 81 4.98 -17.09 5.08
N TRP A 82 4.32 -17.84 5.98
CA TRP A 82 4.90 -18.20 7.28
C TRP A 82 6.14 -19.06 7.14
N ALA A 83 6.09 -20.11 6.32
CA ALA A 83 7.24 -20.98 6.07
C ALA A 83 8.43 -20.19 5.51
N ARG A 84 8.18 -19.27 4.58
CA ARG A 84 9.21 -18.38 4.03
C ARG A 84 9.74 -17.40 5.09
N ALA A 85 8.88 -16.79 5.89
CA ALA A 85 9.29 -15.84 6.92
C ALA A 85 10.17 -16.47 8.01
N THR A 86 9.93 -17.73 8.32
CA THR A 86 10.68 -18.48 9.34
C THR A 86 11.88 -19.24 8.79
N ASN A 87 11.90 -19.55 7.49
CA ASN A 87 12.99 -20.28 6.83
C ASN A 87 13.21 -19.75 5.41
N ILE A 88 14.10 -18.75 5.25
CA ILE A 88 14.36 -18.08 3.97
C ILE A 88 15.34 -18.93 3.15
N THR A 89 14.83 -19.67 2.18
CA THR A 89 15.58 -20.48 1.21
C THR A 89 15.14 -20.15 -0.21
N PHE A 90 15.87 -20.63 -1.21
CA PHE A 90 15.46 -20.54 -2.60
C PHE A 90 14.07 -21.16 -2.83
N ASP A 91 13.85 -22.34 -2.24
CA ASP A 91 12.59 -23.08 -2.41
C ASP A 91 11.40 -22.37 -1.76
N THR A 92 11.57 -21.83 -0.54
CA THR A 92 10.48 -21.10 0.13
C THR A 92 10.15 -19.77 -0.57
N MET A 93 11.15 -19.09 -1.14
CA MET A 93 10.91 -17.91 -1.97
C MET A 93 10.19 -18.26 -3.27
N TRP A 94 10.57 -19.37 -3.90
CA TRP A 94 9.90 -19.85 -5.11
C TRP A 94 8.45 -20.24 -4.85
N LEU A 95 8.19 -20.97 -3.74
CA LEU A 95 6.85 -21.36 -3.31
C LEU A 95 5.97 -20.13 -3.05
N GLU A 96 6.49 -19.13 -2.34
CA GLU A 96 5.77 -17.89 -2.06
C GLU A 96 5.42 -17.13 -3.35
N SER A 97 6.37 -17.01 -4.27
CA SER A 97 6.13 -16.38 -5.57
C SER A 97 5.02 -17.07 -6.34
N LYS A 98 5.06 -18.41 -6.38
CA LYS A 98 4.04 -19.21 -7.06
C LYS A 98 2.66 -19.10 -6.41
N ALA A 99 2.59 -19.19 -5.08
CA ALA A 99 1.33 -19.05 -4.35
C ALA A 99 0.70 -17.66 -4.51
N ASN A 100 1.52 -16.60 -4.51
CA ASN A 100 1.06 -15.24 -4.75
C ASN A 100 0.55 -15.05 -6.19
N ALA A 101 1.20 -15.65 -7.18
CA ALA A 101 0.73 -15.63 -8.57
C ALA A 101 -0.64 -16.33 -8.72
N GLU A 102 -0.78 -17.52 -8.14
CA GLU A 102 -2.05 -18.28 -8.14
C GLU A 102 -3.20 -17.51 -7.45
N ALA A 103 -2.90 -16.86 -6.31
CA ALA A 103 -3.88 -16.03 -5.60
C ALA A 103 -4.28 -14.79 -6.42
N THR A 104 -3.32 -14.16 -7.10
CA THR A 104 -3.58 -13.00 -7.97
C THR A 104 -4.45 -13.39 -9.15
N GLU A 105 -4.16 -14.51 -9.81
CA GLU A 105 -4.99 -15.02 -10.91
C GLU A 105 -6.41 -15.33 -10.44
N LEU A 106 -6.56 -15.94 -9.27
CA LEU A 106 -7.87 -16.20 -8.67
C LEU A 106 -8.64 -14.89 -8.43
N GLN A 107 -7.97 -13.88 -7.85
CA GLN A 107 -8.57 -12.58 -7.58
C GLN A 107 -9.04 -11.89 -8.88
N VAL A 108 -8.25 -11.94 -9.94
CA VAL A 108 -8.64 -11.41 -11.26
C VAL A 108 -9.87 -12.14 -11.80
N ARG A 109 -9.90 -13.47 -11.73
CA ARG A 109 -11.06 -14.25 -12.17
C ARG A 109 -12.31 -13.89 -11.37
N MET A 110 -12.20 -13.74 -10.05
CA MET A 110 -13.31 -13.34 -9.18
C MET A 110 -13.82 -11.94 -9.51
N ALA A 111 -12.94 -10.98 -9.71
CA ALA A 111 -13.32 -9.60 -10.04
C ALA A 111 -14.04 -9.52 -11.39
N ASN A 112 -13.52 -10.19 -12.41
CA ASN A 112 -14.13 -10.23 -13.74
C ASN A 112 -15.52 -10.92 -13.71
N GLN A 113 -15.65 -12.00 -12.94
CA GLN A 113 -16.94 -12.69 -12.78
C GLN A 113 -17.93 -11.83 -12.00
N ALA A 114 -17.50 -11.14 -10.94
CA ALA A 114 -18.33 -10.22 -10.17
C ALA A 114 -18.86 -9.06 -11.04
N ALA A 115 -18.04 -8.53 -11.95
CA ALA A 115 -18.42 -7.45 -12.85
C ALA A 115 -19.60 -7.81 -13.77
N ARG A 116 -19.78 -9.09 -14.12
CA ARG A 116 -20.93 -9.56 -14.94
C ARG A 116 -22.26 -9.34 -14.25
N PHE A 117 -22.30 -9.20 -12.93
CA PHE A 117 -23.50 -9.00 -12.14
C PHE A 117 -23.79 -7.52 -11.82
N ASN A 118 -23.10 -6.56 -12.45
CA ASN A 118 -23.25 -5.12 -12.15
C ASN A 118 -24.70 -4.63 -12.29
N GLY A 119 -25.44 -5.08 -13.30
CA GLY A 119 -26.84 -4.68 -13.55
C GLY A 119 -27.90 -5.55 -12.88
N VAL A 120 -27.50 -6.61 -12.16
CA VAL A 120 -28.46 -7.56 -11.57
C VAL A 120 -28.93 -7.04 -10.21
N GLN A 121 -30.26 -7.03 -10.00
CA GLN A 121 -30.86 -6.73 -8.69
C GLN A 121 -30.63 -7.94 -7.76
N VAL A 122 -29.90 -7.75 -6.68
CA VAL A 122 -29.55 -8.76 -5.69
C VAL A 122 -29.74 -8.22 -4.27
N ASP A 123 -29.72 -9.11 -3.29
CA ASP A 123 -29.71 -8.73 -1.88
C ASP A 123 -28.53 -7.77 -1.59
N PRO A 124 -28.71 -6.75 -0.71
CA PRO A 124 -27.65 -5.78 -0.39
C PRO A 124 -26.35 -6.41 0.10
N VAL A 125 -26.41 -7.53 0.85
CA VAL A 125 -25.22 -8.24 1.32
C VAL A 125 -24.49 -8.88 0.14
N VAL A 126 -25.22 -9.51 -0.78
CA VAL A 126 -24.63 -10.08 -2.00
C VAL A 126 -24.04 -8.98 -2.88
N ARG A 127 -24.72 -7.83 -3.03
CA ARG A 127 -24.20 -6.66 -3.76
C ARG A 127 -22.88 -6.21 -3.16
N ARG A 128 -22.84 -6.03 -1.85
CA ARG A 128 -21.63 -5.63 -1.13
C ARG A 128 -20.45 -6.58 -1.37
N LYS A 129 -20.70 -7.89 -1.34
CA LYS A 129 -19.66 -8.90 -1.59
C LYS A 129 -19.14 -8.85 -3.03
N LEU A 130 -20.05 -8.70 -4.01
CA LEU A 130 -19.66 -8.52 -5.42
C LEU A 130 -18.80 -7.26 -5.62
N ASP A 131 -19.14 -6.16 -4.96
CA ASP A 131 -18.38 -4.91 -5.04
C ASP A 131 -16.98 -5.08 -4.41
N LEU A 132 -16.87 -5.74 -3.27
CA LEU A 132 -15.57 -6.03 -2.62
C LEU A 132 -14.67 -6.91 -3.50
N LEU A 133 -15.23 -7.91 -4.21
CA LEU A 133 -14.45 -8.73 -5.14
C LEU A 133 -13.88 -7.90 -6.30
N ARG A 134 -14.62 -6.91 -6.82
CA ARG A 134 -14.12 -6.00 -7.87
C ARG A 134 -13.07 -5.02 -7.37
N LEU A 135 -13.21 -4.54 -6.12
CA LEU A 135 -12.29 -3.59 -5.47
C LEU A 135 -10.96 -4.23 -5.06
N GLY A 136 -10.85 -5.54 -5.07
CA GLY A 136 -9.65 -6.26 -4.67
C GLY A 136 -8.44 -6.05 -5.60
N LEU A 137 -8.63 -5.55 -6.82
CA LEU A 137 -7.56 -5.32 -7.78
C LEU A 137 -7.07 -3.86 -7.70
N VAL A 138 -5.80 -3.69 -7.32
CA VAL A 138 -5.17 -2.35 -7.24
C VAL A 138 -4.87 -1.78 -8.63
N LEU A 139 -4.34 -2.62 -9.53
CA LEU A 139 -4.05 -2.29 -10.92
C LEU A 139 -4.64 -3.41 -11.80
N PRO A 140 -5.90 -3.30 -12.21
CA PRO A 140 -6.51 -4.32 -13.05
C PRO A 140 -5.98 -4.24 -14.48
N ALA A 141 -5.61 -5.41 -15.04
CA ALA A 141 -5.35 -5.53 -16.46
C ALA A 141 -6.66 -5.81 -17.21
N PRO A 142 -6.86 -5.29 -18.42
CA PRO A 142 -7.99 -5.66 -19.28
C PRO A 142 -7.87 -7.10 -19.80
N ASN A 143 -8.99 -7.66 -20.24
CA ASN A 143 -9.05 -9.05 -20.71
C ASN A 143 -8.39 -9.30 -22.10
N ARG A 144 -7.80 -8.27 -22.72
CA ARG A 144 -7.08 -8.47 -24.00
C ARG A 144 -5.80 -9.29 -23.81
N PRO A 145 -5.45 -10.16 -24.78
CA PRO A 145 -4.24 -10.98 -24.70
C PRO A 145 -2.98 -10.13 -24.46
N GLY A 146 -2.11 -10.58 -23.57
CA GLY A 146 -0.83 -9.94 -23.27
C GLY A 146 -0.89 -8.71 -22.36
N ALA A 147 -2.07 -8.17 -22.04
CA ALA A 147 -2.18 -6.97 -21.21
C ALA A 147 -1.67 -7.17 -19.78
N ALA A 148 -1.94 -8.30 -19.16
CA ALA A 148 -1.47 -8.63 -17.83
C ALA A 148 0.06 -8.77 -17.79
N ASP A 149 0.65 -9.40 -18.79
CA ASP A 149 2.10 -9.54 -18.91
C ASP A 149 2.78 -8.18 -19.15
N GLU A 150 2.19 -7.34 -20.02
CA GLU A 150 2.67 -5.97 -20.27
C GLU A 150 2.64 -5.15 -18.98
N LEU A 151 1.54 -5.21 -18.23
CA LEU A 151 1.39 -4.51 -16.94
C LEU A 151 2.43 -4.98 -15.91
N ALA A 152 2.62 -6.30 -15.78
CA ALA A 152 3.61 -6.88 -14.87
C ALA A 152 5.03 -6.46 -15.24
N GLN A 153 5.38 -6.42 -16.53
CA GLN A 153 6.69 -5.97 -17.00
C GLN A 153 6.92 -4.48 -16.71
N LEU A 154 5.90 -3.62 -16.95
CA LEU A 154 5.96 -2.20 -16.67
C LEU A 154 6.15 -1.93 -15.19
N THR A 155 5.36 -2.55 -14.32
CA THR A 155 5.48 -2.39 -12.86
C THR A 155 6.84 -2.85 -12.35
N THR A 156 7.34 -3.99 -12.84
CA THR A 156 8.67 -4.50 -12.48
C THR A 156 9.79 -3.56 -12.93
N ARG A 157 9.71 -3.00 -14.16
CA ARG A 157 10.72 -2.03 -14.64
C ARG A 157 10.69 -0.75 -13.83
N LEU A 158 9.50 -0.21 -13.52
CA LEU A 158 9.35 0.99 -12.70
C LEU A 158 9.94 0.79 -11.30
N ASP A 159 9.60 -0.32 -10.64
CA ASP A 159 10.12 -0.66 -9.32
C ASP A 159 11.65 -0.83 -9.35
N SER A 160 12.16 -1.58 -10.32
CA SER A 160 13.59 -1.80 -10.49
C SER A 160 14.34 -0.49 -10.76
N THR A 161 13.83 0.36 -11.67
CA THR A 161 14.44 1.65 -12.00
C THR A 161 14.52 2.55 -10.77
N TYR A 162 13.44 2.60 -9.98
CA TYR A 162 13.41 3.39 -8.75
C TYR A 162 14.35 2.83 -7.67
N SER A 163 14.28 1.52 -7.41
CA SER A 163 14.98 0.87 -6.30
C SER A 163 16.48 0.73 -6.54
N THR A 164 16.92 0.57 -7.81
CA THR A 164 18.33 0.46 -8.15
C THR A 164 18.94 1.77 -8.66
N GLY A 165 18.12 2.80 -8.78
CA GLY A 165 18.51 4.11 -9.26
C GLY A 165 19.68 4.69 -8.48
N LYS A 166 20.56 5.40 -9.19
CA LYS A 166 21.71 6.11 -8.63
C LYS A 166 21.83 7.48 -9.29
N PHE A 167 22.38 8.42 -8.57
CA PHE A 167 22.68 9.75 -9.09
C PHE A 167 24.04 10.21 -8.60
N ASP A 168 24.64 11.16 -9.32
CA ASP A 168 25.92 11.74 -8.90
C ASP A 168 25.72 12.68 -7.72
N PHE A 169 26.47 12.44 -6.67
CA PHE A 169 26.55 13.32 -5.52
C PHE A 169 28.02 13.49 -5.12
N LYS A 170 28.55 14.69 -5.34
CA LYS A 170 29.95 15.04 -5.06
C LYS A 170 30.97 14.10 -5.76
N GLY A 171 30.70 13.75 -7.02
CA GLY A 171 31.54 12.86 -7.82
C GLY A 171 31.41 11.37 -7.48
N ARG A 172 30.40 10.98 -6.71
CA ARG A 172 30.09 9.59 -6.35
C ARG A 172 28.68 9.22 -6.78
N GLN A 173 28.51 8.02 -7.35
CA GLN A 173 27.19 7.45 -7.61
C GLN A 173 26.62 6.89 -6.31
N ILE A 174 25.54 7.50 -5.80
CA ILE A 174 24.88 7.08 -4.57
C ILE A 174 23.46 6.59 -4.82
N THR A 175 23.00 5.71 -3.94
CA THR A 175 21.62 5.16 -3.93
C THR A 175 20.68 6.03 -3.08
N LEU A 176 19.37 5.73 -3.14
CA LEU A 176 18.38 6.36 -2.27
C LEU A 176 18.67 6.10 -0.78
N ASP A 177 19.11 4.89 -0.42
CA ASP A 177 19.41 4.56 0.97
C ASP A 177 20.59 5.38 1.49
N GLU A 178 21.67 5.51 0.69
CA GLU A 178 22.80 6.37 1.04
C GLU A 178 22.38 7.84 1.14
N ALA A 179 21.57 8.33 0.18
CA ALA A 179 21.05 9.69 0.22
C ALA A 179 20.18 9.94 1.46
N SER A 180 19.35 8.97 1.85
CA SER A 180 18.49 9.03 3.03
C SER A 180 19.31 9.11 4.33
N LEU A 181 20.40 8.36 4.43
CA LEU A 181 21.30 8.43 5.59
C LEU A 181 21.99 9.80 5.69
N ILE A 182 22.47 10.35 4.56
CA ILE A 182 23.09 11.69 4.54
C ILE A 182 22.05 12.76 4.89
N LEU A 183 20.81 12.67 4.35
CA LEU A 183 19.72 13.59 4.68
C LEU A 183 19.36 13.57 6.16
N ALA A 184 19.42 12.40 6.80
CA ALA A 184 19.16 12.25 8.22
C ALA A 184 20.17 13.01 9.09
N ASP A 185 21.42 13.04 8.71
CA ASP A 185 22.51 13.63 9.49
C ASP A 185 22.88 15.06 9.06
N SER A 186 22.76 15.38 7.78
CA SER A 186 23.16 16.68 7.25
C SER A 186 22.31 17.83 7.79
N ARG A 187 22.96 18.94 8.05
CA ARG A 187 22.35 20.22 8.43
C ARG A 187 22.76 21.34 7.47
N ALA A 188 23.45 20.99 6.39
CA ALA A 188 23.87 21.92 5.36
C ALA A 188 22.76 22.05 4.30
N PRO A 189 22.13 23.23 4.11
CA PRO A 189 21.04 23.41 3.16
C PRO A 189 21.39 23.05 1.73
N GLU A 190 22.58 23.42 1.26
CA GLU A 190 23.02 23.12 -0.10
C GLU A 190 23.23 21.62 -0.34
N GLU A 191 23.70 20.91 0.67
CA GLU A 191 23.87 19.46 0.60
C GLU A 191 22.53 18.74 0.52
N THR A 192 21.57 19.12 1.38
CA THR A 192 20.23 18.52 1.37
C THR A 192 19.47 18.85 0.09
N LYS A 193 19.63 20.07 -0.45
CA LYS A 193 19.08 20.46 -1.74
C LYS A 193 19.65 19.60 -2.88
N ALA A 194 20.98 19.45 -2.93
CA ALA A 194 21.63 18.64 -3.96
C ALA A 194 21.19 17.17 -3.92
N LEU A 195 21.01 16.59 -2.73
CA LEU A 195 20.46 15.23 -2.57
C LEU A 195 19.01 15.12 -3.08
N TYR A 196 18.19 16.10 -2.74
CA TYR A 196 16.78 16.15 -3.16
C TYR A 196 16.64 16.27 -4.68
N GLU A 197 17.37 17.17 -5.30
CA GLU A 197 17.36 17.39 -6.75
C GLU A 197 17.98 16.20 -7.49
N GLY A 198 19.12 15.69 -7.00
CA GLY A 198 19.84 14.56 -7.60
C GLY A 198 18.99 13.31 -7.66
N TRP A 199 18.28 12.95 -6.58
CA TRP A 199 17.40 11.80 -6.60
C TRP A 199 16.28 11.92 -7.64
N ARG A 200 15.76 13.12 -7.86
CA ARG A 200 14.68 13.35 -8.83
C ARG A 200 15.11 13.24 -10.28
N THR A 201 16.41 13.18 -10.57
CA THR A 201 16.90 12.94 -11.93
C THR A 201 16.59 11.51 -12.42
N ILE A 202 16.26 10.58 -11.51
CA ILE A 202 15.88 9.20 -11.85
C ILE A 202 14.46 9.14 -12.42
N SER A 203 13.53 9.97 -11.94
CA SER A 203 12.12 9.89 -12.30
C SER A 203 11.78 10.19 -13.77
N PRO A 204 12.47 11.09 -14.49
CA PRO A 204 12.10 11.41 -15.86
C PRO A 204 12.09 10.22 -16.82
N VAL A 205 13.01 9.27 -16.66
CA VAL A 205 13.08 8.07 -17.50
C VAL A 205 11.94 7.08 -17.26
N MET A 206 11.23 7.23 -16.15
CA MET A 206 10.10 6.38 -15.79
C MET A 206 8.76 6.87 -16.35
N ARG A 207 8.71 8.09 -16.90
CA ARG A 207 7.46 8.77 -17.26
C ARG A 207 6.62 7.98 -18.26
N ASP A 208 7.23 7.49 -19.33
CA ASP A 208 6.51 6.82 -20.41
C ASP A 208 5.99 5.45 -19.96
N ASP A 209 6.79 4.68 -19.24
CA ASP A 209 6.37 3.42 -18.63
C ASP A 209 5.23 3.63 -17.61
N TYR A 210 5.32 4.71 -16.81
CA TYR A 210 4.27 5.04 -15.84
C TYR A 210 2.96 5.43 -16.54
N ALA A 211 3.04 6.27 -17.58
CA ALA A 211 1.86 6.64 -18.38
C ALA A 211 1.21 5.41 -19.00
N ARG A 212 2.02 4.51 -19.59
CA ARG A 212 1.53 3.28 -20.18
C ARG A 212 0.88 2.33 -19.15
N MET A 213 1.48 2.19 -17.99
CA MET A 213 0.90 1.44 -16.87
C MET A 213 -0.50 1.98 -16.49
N VAL A 214 -0.63 3.31 -16.39
CA VAL A 214 -1.92 3.96 -16.07
C VAL A 214 -2.96 3.73 -17.16
N GLU A 215 -2.58 3.79 -18.44
CA GLU A 215 -3.49 3.50 -19.56
C GLU A 215 -4.08 2.09 -19.46
N ILE A 216 -3.22 1.08 -19.26
CA ILE A 216 -3.63 -0.32 -19.11
C ILE A 216 -4.53 -0.51 -17.89
N ALA A 217 -4.15 0.05 -16.74
CA ALA A 217 -4.95 -0.04 -15.52
C ALA A 217 -6.31 0.66 -15.67
N ASN A 218 -6.38 1.78 -16.37
CA ASN A 218 -7.64 2.47 -16.67
C ASN A 218 -8.54 1.65 -17.61
N GLU A 219 -7.95 0.95 -18.60
CA GLU A 219 -8.68 0.05 -19.47
C GLU A 219 -9.30 -1.10 -18.67
N GLY A 220 -8.52 -1.76 -17.80
CA GLY A 220 -9.01 -2.82 -16.92
C GLY A 220 -10.06 -2.31 -15.91
N SER A 221 -9.88 -1.11 -15.36
CA SER A 221 -10.86 -0.51 -14.43
C SER A 221 -12.22 -0.28 -15.12
N ARG A 222 -12.21 0.15 -16.39
CA ARG A 222 -13.45 0.31 -17.17
C ARG A 222 -14.17 -1.03 -17.42
N GLU A 223 -13.43 -2.11 -17.68
CA GLU A 223 -14.01 -3.45 -17.80
C GLU A 223 -14.68 -3.91 -16.50
N LEU A 224 -14.18 -3.48 -15.33
CA LEU A 224 -14.77 -3.73 -14.02
C LEU A 224 -15.97 -2.80 -13.70
N GLY A 225 -16.30 -1.84 -14.58
CA GLY A 225 -17.41 -0.92 -14.42
C GLY A 225 -17.10 0.38 -13.70
N PHE A 226 -15.82 0.76 -13.59
CA PHE A 226 -15.38 2.04 -13.05
C PHE A 226 -15.00 3.00 -14.18
N ALA A 227 -15.05 4.30 -13.93
CA ALA A 227 -14.66 5.30 -14.94
C ALA A 227 -13.16 5.22 -15.26
N ASP A 228 -12.36 5.02 -14.23
CA ASP A 228 -10.90 4.90 -14.30
C ASP A 228 -10.36 4.23 -13.00
N THR A 229 -9.06 4.02 -12.92
CA THR A 229 -8.38 3.46 -11.73
C THR A 229 -8.53 4.36 -10.50
N GLY A 230 -8.61 5.68 -10.68
CA GLY A 230 -8.85 6.61 -9.57
C GLY A 230 -10.25 6.44 -8.98
N ALA A 231 -11.28 6.24 -9.81
CA ALA A 231 -12.62 5.91 -9.36
C ALA A 231 -12.68 4.55 -8.65
N LEU A 232 -11.99 3.53 -9.18
CA LEU A 232 -11.84 2.23 -8.54
C LEU A 232 -11.25 2.38 -7.13
N TRP A 233 -10.15 3.09 -6.97
CA TRP A 233 -9.51 3.28 -5.67
C TRP A 233 -10.37 4.04 -4.67
N ARG A 234 -11.00 5.15 -5.11
CA ARG A 234 -11.89 5.94 -4.24
C ARG A 234 -13.12 5.15 -3.79
N SER A 235 -13.64 4.27 -4.63
CA SER A 235 -14.80 3.41 -4.29
C SER A 235 -14.49 2.40 -3.16
N GLY A 236 -13.23 2.14 -2.84
CA GLY A 236 -12.80 1.30 -1.72
C GLY A 236 -13.08 1.89 -0.33
N TYR A 237 -13.49 3.15 -0.24
CA TYR A 237 -13.78 3.83 1.02
C TYR A 237 -15.25 3.78 1.46
N ASP A 238 -16.04 2.83 0.94
CA ASP A 238 -17.44 2.59 1.31
C ASP A 238 -18.40 3.75 0.99
N MET A 239 -18.06 4.53 0.00
CA MET A 239 -18.92 5.58 -0.56
C MET A 239 -18.68 5.74 -2.07
N PRO A 240 -19.58 6.39 -2.82
CA PRO A 240 -19.35 6.74 -4.21
C PRO A 240 -18.03 7.52 -4.38
N ALA A 241 -17.31 7.27 -5.47
CA ALA A 241 -15.98 7.84 -5.70
C ALA A 241 -15.96 9.38 -5.66
N ASP A 242 -17.01 10.02 -6.17
CA ASP A 242 -17.13 11.48 -6.19
C ASP A 242 -17.51 12.04 -4.81
N ASP A 243 -18.32 11.32 -4.04
CA ASP A 243 -18.62 11.68 -2.66
C ASP A 243 -17.37 11.61 -1.77
N PHE A 244 -16.52 10.59 -1.98
CA PHE A 244 -15.23 10.50 -1.30
C PHE A 244 -14.30 11.66 -1.67
N ALA A 245 -14.26 12.07 -2.94
CA ALA A 245 -13.48 13.23 -3.37
C ALA A 245 -13.99 14.51 -2.69
N ALA A 246 -15.30 14.74 -2.69
CA ALA A 246 -15.91 15.89 -2.02
C ALA A 246 -15.66 15.89 -0.50
N GLU A 247 -15.71 14.72 0.15
CA GLU A 247 -15.43 14.58 1.58
C GLU A 247 -13.97 14.88 1.91
N THR A 248 -13.02 14.42 1.08
CA THR A 248 -11.60 14.74 1.28
C THR A 248 -11.32 16.23 1.10
N ASP A 249 -11.96 16.89 0.13
CA ASP A 249 -11.87 18.35 -0.05
C ASP A 249 -12.46 19.12 1.12
N ARG A 250 -13.60 18.66 1.65
CA ARG A 250 -14.23 19.23 2.85
C ARG A 250 -13.30 19.10 4.07
N LEU A 251 -12.70 17.93 4.29
CA LEU A 251 -11.76 17.69 5.38
C LEU A 251 -10.51 18.56 5.22
N TRP A 252 -9.98 18.66 4.00
CA TRP A 252 -8.84 19.54 3.71
C TRP A 252 -9.15 21.00 4.03
N ALA A 253 -10.32 21.50 3.63
CA ALA A 253 -10.72 22.86 3.95
C ALA A 253 -10.76 23.14 5.47
N GLN A 254 -11.12 22.16 6.27
CA GLN A 254 -11.12 22.27 7.74
C GLN A 254 -9.70 22.23 8.34
N VAL A 255 -8.82 21.40 7.80
CA VAL A 255 -7.45 21.22 8.30
C VAL A 255 -6.50 22.30 7.78
N LYS A 256 -6.77 22.85 6.59
CA LYS A 256 -5.90 23.80 5.91
C LYS A 256 -5.42 24.99 6.79
N PRO A 257 -6.28 25.68 7.56
CA PRO A 257 -5.81 26.79 8.40
C PRO A 257 -4.80 26.35 9.47
N PHE A 258 -5.00 25.16 10.03
CA PHE A 258 -4.04 24.59 10.98
C PHE A 258 -2.72 24.24 10.28
N TYR A 259 -2.78 23.62 9.10
CA TYR A 259 -1.61 23.28 8.30
C TYR A 259 -0.80 24.54 7.93
N GLU A 260 -1.47 25.60 7.47
CA GLU A 260 -0.84 26.88 7.10
C GLU A 260 -0.12 27.52 8.32
N ASN A 261 -0.77 27.51 9.49
CA ASN A 261 -0.15 28.01 10.73
C ASN A 261 1.07 27.17 11.13
N LEU A 262 0.98 25.84 11.04
CA LEU A 262 2.11 24.95 11.29
C LEU A 262 3.24 25.21 10.30
N HIS A 263 2.91 25.37 9.03
CA HIS A 263 3.88 25.65 7.97
C HIS A 263 4.60 26.98 8.22
N CYS A 264 3.87 28.04 8.55
CA CYS A 264 4.45 29.33 8.92
C CYS A 264 5.38 29.23 10.14
N TYR A 265 4.95 28.53 11.18
CA TYR A 265 5.75 28.33 12.39
C TYR A 265 7.08 27.63 12.09
N VAL A 266 7.03 26.52 11.36
CA VAL A 266 8.24 25.74 11.02
C VAL A 266 9.14 26.56 10.10
N ARG A 267 8.58 27.27 9.11
CA ARG A 267 9.33 28.15 8.23
C ARG A 267 10.07 29.25 8.99
N ALA A 268 9.42 29.90 9.95
CA ALA A 268 10.07 30.91 10.80
C ALA A 268 11.22 30.32 11.62
N ARG A 269 11.07 29.09 12.14
CA ARG A 269 12.13 28.39 12.87
C ARG A 269 13.31 27.99 11.98
N LEU A 270 13.04 27.53 10.77
CA LEU A 270 14.06 27.21 9.78
C LEU A 270 14.79 28.48 9.32
N ASN A 271 14.05 29.56 9.06
CA ASN A 271 14.63 30.86 8.70
C ASN A 271 15.57 31.37 9.81
N ALA A 272 15.13 31.37 11.06
CA ALA A 272 15.98 31.76 12.20
C ALA A 272 17.26 30.94 12.32
N LYS A 273 17.25 29.70 11.84
CA LYS A 273 18.42 28.80 11.89
C LYS A 273 19.33 28.90 10.68
N TYR A 274 18.76 29.03 9.47
CA TYR A 274 19.47 28.90 8.19
C TYR A 274 19.49 30.19 7.35
N GLY A 275 18.74 31.22 7.77
CA GLY A 275 18.61 32.49 7.07
C GLY A 275 17.64 32.47 5.87
N ASP A 276 17.38 33.67 5.32
CA ASP A 276 16.41 33.86 4.23
C ASP A 276 16.78 33.16 2.93
N ALA A 277 18.06 33.06 2.63
CA ALA A 277 18.51 32.39 1.41
C ALA A 277 18.09 30.91 1.35
N SER A 278 18.04 30.23 2.51
CA SER A 278 17.71 28.83 2.62
C SER A 278 16.24 28.56 2.95
N SER A 279 15.56 29.49 3.62
CA SER A 279 14.17 29.36 4.05
C SER A 279 13.48 30.72 4.14
N PRO A 280 13.16 31.37 3.00
CA PRO A 280 12.51 32.67 2.98
C PRO A 280 11.15 32.63 3.66
N ILE A 281 10.87 33.61 4.49
CA ILE A 281 9.61 33.71 5.25
C ILE A 281 8.45 34.03 4.31
N THR A 282 8.71 34.84 3.26
CA THR A 282 7.68 35.46 2.45
C THR A 282 7.35 34.74 1.15
N ASP A 283 8.18 33.81 0.68
CA ASP A 283 7.95 33.06 -0.55
C ASP A 283 7.43 31.65 -0.29
N PRO A 284 6.10 31.41 -0.44
CA PRO A 284 5.53 30.08 -0.28
C PRO A 284 5.92 29.11 -1.40
N SER A 285 6.43 29.61 -2.55
CA SER A 285 6.85 28.77 -3.69
C SER A 285 8.32 28.37 -3.63
N ALA A 286 9.13 29.01 -2.78
CA ALA A 286 10.52 28.62 -2.63
C ALA A 286 10.59 27.15 -2.18
N PRO A 287 11.48 26.34 -2.78
CA PRO A 287 11.70 24.98 -2.34
C PRO A 287 12.27 25.02 -0.93
N THR A 288 11.37 25.11 0.02
CA THR A 288 11.74 25.13 1.43
C THR A 288 12.27 23.78 1.83
N PHE A 289 13.12 23.77 2.83
CA PHE A 289 13.61 22.59 3.54
C PHE A 289 12.51 21.57 3.89
N TRP A 290 11.25 22.00 3.91
CA TRP A 290 10.04 21.19 4.03
C TRP A 290 9.78 20.24 2.86
N ALA A 291 10.02 20.68 1.64
CA ALA A 291 9.83 19.84 0.47
C ALA A 291 10.89 18.72 0.41
N ILE A 292 12.03 18.93 1.05
CA ILE A 292 13.12 17.96 1.14
C ILE A 292 12.79 16.86 2.18
N CYS A 293 12.03 17.23 3.20
CA CYS A 293 11.58 16.32 4.24
C CYS A 293 10.21 15.73 3.85
N GLY A 294 10.16 14.84 2.86
CA GLY A 294 8.92 14.17 2.46
C GLY A 294 8.17 13.55 3.66
N PRO A 295 6.84 13.49 3.63
CA PRO A 295 6.01 13.01 4.75
C PRO A 295 6.27 11.53 5.12
N SER A 296 7.05 10.81 4.33
CA SER A 296 7.32 9.39 4.51
C SER A 296 8.38 9.06 5.57
N SER A 297 9.17 10.01 6.02
CA SER A 297 10.15 9.75 7.08
C SER A 297 9.71 10.36 8.41
N GLY A 298 8.98 9.59 9.22
CA GLY A 298 8.65 9.94 10.60
C GLY A 298 9.88 10.29 11.47
N ALA A 299 11.10 10.05 10.96
CA ALA A 299 12.37 10.42 11.58
C ALA A 299 12.61 11.93 11.66
N ILE A 300 12.00 12.73 10.80
CA ILE A 300 12.29 14.17 10.70
C ILE A 300 11.54 14.97 11.76
N SER A 301 10.33 14.56 12.13
CA SER A 301 9.58 15.23 13.22
C SER A 301 10.27 15.09 14.57
N THR A 302 11.03 14.01 14.80
CA THR A 302 11.75 13.79 16.05
C THR A 302 13.10 14.50 16.12
N MET A 303 13.73 14.81 14.98
CA MET A 303 15.02 15.48 14.90
C MET A 303 14.95 16.99 15.14
N TRP A 304 13.82 17.62 14.82
CA TRP A 304 13.63 19.08 14.92
C TRP A 304 12.84 19.53 16.13
N TRP A 305 12.10 18.60 16.79
CA TRP A 305 11.38 18.87 18.01
C TRP A 305 12.28 18.48 19.20
N PRO A 306 12.77 19.42 20.01
CA PRO A 306 13.43 19.04 21.24
C PRO A 306 12.40 18.27 22.07
N ARG A 307 12.69 16.99 22.34
CA ARG A 307 11.89 16.23 23.30
C ARG A 307 11.83 17.09 24.56
N ARG A 308 10.64 17.55 24.95
CA ARG A 308 10.46 18.12 26.28
C ARG A 308 10.97 17.05 27.24
N ARG A 309 12.07 17.33 27.94
CA ARG A 309 12.47 16.49 29.06
C ARG A 309 11.25 16.46 29.98
N ALA A 310 10.76 15.26 30.27
CA ALA A 310 9.74 15.11 31.32
C ALA A 310 10.25 15.84 32.53
N ALA A 311 9.43 16.72 33.11
CA ALA A 311 9.77 17.38 34.36
C ALA A 311 10.05 16.27 35.40
N PRO A 312 11.10 16.39 36.22
CA PRO A 312 11.33 15.42 37.27
C PRO A 312 10.09 15.36 38.16
N PRO A 313 9.71 14.18 38.68
CA PRO A 313 8.58 14.08 39.58
C PRO A 313 8.81 15.04 40.77
N ALA A 314 7.76 15.80 41.12
CA ALA A 314 7.80 16.66 42.28
C ALA A 314 8.10 15.80 43.52
N THR A 315 9.22 16.05 44.17
CA THR A 315 9.54 15.48 45.47
C THR A 315 8.57 16.08 46.50
N THR A 316 7.68 15.24 47.01
CA THR A 316 6.89 15.50 48.21
C THR A 316 7.75 15.25 49.46
#